data_e5224764b15cec8a2263a937917aa5a8
#
_entry.id   e5224764b15cec8a2263a937917aa5a8
#
_cell.length_a   1.000
_cell.length_b   1.000
_cell.length_c   1.000
_cell.angle_alpha   90.00
_cell.angle_beta   90.00
_cell.angle_gamma   90.00
#
_symmetry.space_group_name_H-M   'P 1'
#
loop_
_entity.id
_entity.type
_entity.pdbx_description
1 polymer ?
#
loop_
_entity_poly.entity_id
_entity_poly.type
_entity_poly.pdbx_seq_one_letter_code
_entity_poly.pdbx_strand_id
1 'polypeptide(L)'
;TREFKEEIVEDSYQKLREGILAFINEYHFEQFVLAIKGAGFQAEKLLNSQMTLDFAYMLYLRLSGDSEVPHDQVKHYVQKWFVLSTLTGRYVSSPESVMGRDIRMINERGFLNFFREIESSVLSDTFWKITLPQNLETTSPNSPAFHVFLAAQIYENCSSLFMHGTMISDLICISGDVHHIFPKAYLKNNGIDSRGKYNQV
;
A
#
# COMPACT_ATOMS: atom_id res chain seq x y z
N THR A 1 -8.50 5.10 38.14
CA THR A 1 -8.91 3.87 38.85
C THR A 1 -9.26 2.82 37.83
N ARG A 2 -8.45 1.76 37.74
CA ARG A 2 -8.78 0.57 36.94
C ARG A 2 -9.75 -0.27 37.77
N GLU A 3 -11.04 0.02 37.73
CA GLU A 3 -12.04 -0.88 38.28
C GLU A 3 -12.21 -2.06 37.32
N PHE A 4 -11.96 -3.25 37.85
CA PHE A 4 -12.19 -4.51 37.14
C PHE A 4 -13.69 -4.80 37.24
N LYS A 5 -14.42 -4.56 36.12
CA LYS A 5 -15.85 -4.91 36.02
C LYS A 5 -15.97 -6.17 35.18
N GLU A 6 -16.55 -7.23 35.72
CA GLU A 6 -16.74 -8.53 35.01
C GLU A 6 -17.47 -8.39 33.69
N GLU A 7 -18.49 -7.52 33.64
CA GLU A 7 -19.25 -7.22 32.42
C GLU A 7 -18.36 -6.66 31.28
N ILE A 8 -17.35 -5.80 31.61
CA ILE A 8 -16.43 -5.23 30.63
C ILE A 8 -15.46 -6.30 30.12
N VAL A 9 -15.10 -7.26 30.97
CA VAL A 9 -14.20 -8.36 30.60
C VAL A 9 -14.89 -9.29 29.62
N GLU A 10 -16.15 -9.68 29.89
CA GLU A 10 -16.90 -10.57 29.01
C GLU A 10 -17.16 -9.93 27.64
N ASP A 11 -17.62 -8.66 27.60
CA ASP A 11 -17.81 -7.94 26.35
C ASP A 11 -16.50 -7.79 25.53
N SER A 12 -15.41 -7.49 26.22
CA SER A 12 -14.08 -7.40 25.60
C SER A 12 -13.59 -8.74 25.07
N TYR A 13 -13.86 -9.82 25.80
CA TYR A 13 -13.50 -11.18 25.38
C TYR A 13 -14.29 -11.61 24.13
N GLN A 14 -15.59 -11.34 24.11
CA GLN A 14 -16.42 -11.67 22.94
C GLN A 14 -15.98 -10.88 21.69
N LYS A 15 -15.73 -9.59 21.83
CA LYS A 15 -15.18 -8.75 20.74
C LYS A 15 -13.83 -9.25 20.22
N LEU A 16 -12.93 -9.63 21.15
CA LEU A 16 -11.63 -10.20 20.78
C LEU A 16 -11.81 -11.52 20.04
N ARG A 17 -12.68 -12.40 20.54
CA ARG A 17 -12.98 -13.69 19.91
C ARG A 17 -13.55 -13.51 18.50
N GLU A 18 -14.52 -12.62 18.32
CA GLU A 18 -15.12 -12.32 17.02
C GLU A 18 -14.06 -11.75 16.06
N GLY A 19 -13.22 -10.83 16.53
CA GLY A 19 -12.12 -10.28 15.74
C GLY A 19 -11.12 -11.34 15.30
N ILE A 20 -10.73 -12.26 16.18
CA ILE A 20 -9.84 -13.38 15.85
C ILE A 20 -10.48 -14.30 14.82
N LEU A 21 -11.76 -14.69 15.02
CA LEU A 21 -12.46 -15.55 14.08
C LEU A 21 -12.62 -14.92 12.69
N ALA A 22 -12.87 -13.61 12.62
CA ALA A 22 -12.89 -12.89 11.36
C ALA A 22 -11.50 -12.85 10.71
N PHE A 23 -10.45 -12.62 11.51
CA PHE A 23 -9.07 -12.51 11.04
C PHE A 23 -8.54 -13.82 10.45
N ILE A 24 -8.85 -14.96 11.06
CA ILE A 24 -8.40 -16.29 10.60
C ILE A 24 -9.33 -16.89 9.52
N ASN A 25 -10.36 -16.18 9.11
CA ASN A 25 -11.28 -16.66 8.09
C ASN A 25 -10.62 -16.65 6.71
N GLU A 26 -10.43 -17.83 6.13
CA GLU A 26 -9.76 -18.04 4.85
C GLU A 26 -10.41 -17.23 3.71
N TYR A 27 -11.75 -17.23 3.63
CA TYR A 27 -12.47 -16.46 2.61
C TYR A 27 -12.18 -14.96 2.69
N HIS A 28 -12.19 -14.38 3.89
CA HIS A 28 -11.86 -12.96 4.06
C HIS A 28 -10.42 -12.66 3.66
N PHE A 29 -9.49 -13.53 4.04
CA PHE A 29 -8.09 -13.38 3.67
C PHE A 29 -7.88 -13.46 2.15
N GLU A 30 -8.48 -14.45 1.48
CA GLU A 30 -8.43 -14.58 0.02
C GLU A 30 -8.99 -13.34 -0.69
N GLN A 31 -10.17 -12.84 -0.27
CA GLN A 31 -10.77 -11.64 -0.86
C GLN A 31 -9.89 -10.40 -0.66
N PHE A 32 -9.25 -10.28 0.50
CA PHE A 32 -8.28 -9.21 0.74
C PHE A 32 -7.05 -9.34 -0.18
N VAL A 33 -6.47 -10.53 -0.30
CA VAL A 33 -5.33 -10.77 -1.21
C VAL A 33 -5.71 -10.42 -2.65
N LEU A 34 -6.91 -10.80 -3.10
CA LEU A 34 -7.41 -10.42 -4.42
C LEU A 34 -7.58 -8.90 -4.57
N ALA A 35 -7.99 -8.20 -3.51
CA ALA A 35 -8.07 -6.74 -3.53
C ALA A 35 -6.67 -6.12 -3.71
N ILE A 36 -5.66 -6.55 -2.94
CA ILE A 36 -4.29 -6.03 -3.03
C ILE A 36 -3.66 -6.34 -4.41
N LYS A 37 -3.83 -7.56 -4.91
CA LYS A 37 -3.40 -7.93 -6.27
C LYS A 37 -4.10 -7.09 -7.34
N GLY A 38 -5.39 -6.81 -7.16
CA GLY A 38 -6.18 -5.96 -8.05
C GLY A 38 -5.74 -4.49 -8.06
N ALA A 39 -5.01 -4.03 -7.04
CA ALA A 39 -4.34 -2.72 -7.04
C ALA A 39 -2.96 -2.73 -7.73
N GLY A 40 -2.58 -3.83 -8.40
CA GLY A 40 -1.31 -3.99 -9.11
C GLY A 40 -0.18 -4.59 -8.27
N PHE A 41 -0.36 -4.84 -6.97
CA PHE A 41 0.66 -5.45 -6.11
C PHE A 41 0.63 -6.97 -6.24
N GLN A 42 1.05 -7.47 -7.40
CA GLN A 42 0.96 -8.89 -7.76
C GLN A 42 2.17 -9.72 -7.32
N ALA A 43 3.28 -9.09 -6.95
CA ALA A 43 4.50 -9.75 -6.50
C ALA A 43 4.88 -9.31 -5.08
N GLU A 44 5.37 -10.25 -4.26
CA GLU A 44 5.79 -10.00 -2.87
C GLU A 44 6.82 -8.87 -2.76
N LYS A 45 7.76 -8.80 -3.72
CA LYS A 45 8.79 -7.76 -3.74
C LYS A 45 8.24 -6.32 -3.85
N LEU A 46 6.98 -6.13 -4.21
CA LEU A 46 6.32 -4.83 -4.23
C LEU A 46 5.71 -4.45 -2.86
N LEU A 47 5.67 -5.39 -1.91
CA LEU A 47 5.09 -5.21 -0.59
C LEU A 47 6.17 -4.79 0.40
N ASN A 48 6.33 -3.49 0.63
CA ASN A 48 7.42 -2.94 1.45
C ASN A 48 7.16 -2.92 2.94
N SER A 49 5.93 -3.00 3.38
CA SER A 49 5.55 -2.77 4.78
C SER A 49 4.48 -3.75 5.22
N GLN A 50 4.87 -4.66 6.11
CA GLN A 50 3.95 -5.56 6.77
C GLN A 50 2.88 -4.78 7.54
N MET A 51 3.25 -3.72 8.24
CA MET A 51 2.31 -2.89 9.00
C MET A 51 1.23 -2.26 8.10
N THR A 52 1.59 -1.87 6.88
CA THR A 52 0.61 -1.35 5.92
C THR A 52 -0.38 -2.42 5.47
N LEU A 53 0.10 -3.65 5.25
CA LEU A 53 -0.75 -4.79 4.91
C LEU A 53 -1.69 -5.16 6.07
N ASP A 54 -1.16 -5.24 7.29
CA ASP A 54 -1.92 -5.62 8.48
C ASP A 54 -3.05 -4.62 8.74
N PHE A 55 -2.75 -3.32 8.63
CA PHE A 55 -3.78 -2.30 8.77
C PHE A 55 -4.83 -2.36 7.63
N ALA A 56 -4.39 -2.58 6.40
CA ALA A 56 -5.30 -2.71 5.26
C ALA A 56 -6.21 -3.93 5.39
N TYR A 57 -5.71 -5.06 5.93
CA TYR A 57 -6.52 -6.23 6.20
C TYR A 57 -7.52 -5.99 7.34
N MET A 58 -7.09 -5.39 8.44
CA MET A 58 -7.99 -4.97 9.51
C MET A 58 -9.09 -4.04 8.98
N LEU A 59 -8.72 -3.07 8.14
CA LEU A 59 -9.67 -2.17 7.51
C LEU A 59 -10.66 -2.91 6.60
N TYR A 60 -10.19 -3.88 5.81
CA TYR A 60 -11.04 -4.73 4.98
C TYR A 60 -12.09 -5.47 5.83
N LEU A 61 -11.67 -6.11 6.93
CA LEU A 61 -12.57 -6.84 7.82
C LEU A 61 -13.61 -5.90 8.44
N ARG A 62 -13.18 -4.73 8.90
CA ARG A 62 -14.07 -3.73 9.46
C ARG A 62 -15.12 -3.27 8.45
N LEU A 63 -14.68 -2.84 7.26
CA LEU A 63 -15.60 -2.30 6.25
C LEU A 63 -16.53 -3.37 5.66
N SER A 64 -16.11 -4.63 5.64
CA SER A 64 -16.97 -5.74 5.21
C SER A 64 -18.13 -6.01 6.16
N GLY A 65 -17.98 -5.65 7.44
CA GLY A 65 -19.04 -5.77 8.47
C GLY A 65 -19.78 -4.46 8.75
N ASP A 66 -19.40 -3.34 8.11
CA ASP A 66 -19.97 -2.01 8.35
C ASP A 66 -20.94 -1.63 7.22
N SER A 67 -22.04 -0.98 7.57
CA SER A 67 -23.02 -0.46 6.60
C SER A 67 -22.65 0.92 6.04
N GLU A 68 -21.58 1.56 6.54
CA GLU A 68 -21.15 2.90 6.09
C GLU A 68 -20.65 2.87 4.63
N VAL A 69 -19.96 1.78 4.24
CA VAL A 69 -19.41 1.60 2.90
C VAL A 69 -20.20 0.52 2.16
N PRO A 70 -20.77 0.80 0.98
CA PRO A 70 -21.41 -0.21 0.15
C PRO A 70 -20.48 -1.39 -0.10
N HIS A 71 -21.01 -2.62 0.00
CA HIS A 71 -20.22 -3.84 -0.04
C HIS A 71 -19.38 -3.99 -1.33
N ASP A 72 -19.92 -3.53 -2.45
CA ASP A 72 -19.23 -3.49 -3.74
C ASP A 72 -18.07 -2.48 -3.79
N GLN A 73 -18.05 -1.50 -2.88
CA GLN A 73 -17.00 -0.47 -2.80
C GLN A 73 -15.92 -0.78 -1.76
N VAL A 74 -16.11 -1.76 -0.89
CA VAL A 74 -15.13 -2.10 0.16
C VAL A 74 -13.75 -2.35 -0.41
N LYS A 75 -13.64 -3.19 -1.45
CA LYS A 75 -12.36 -3.48 -2.12
C LYS A 75 -11.70 -2.21 -2.65
N HIS A 76 -12.47 -1.34 -3.29
CA HIS A 76 -11.97 -0.08 -3.83
C HIS A 76 -11.36 0.82 -2.76
N TYR A 77 -12.03 1.01 -1.62
CA TYR A 77 -11.51 1.82 -0.53
C TYR A 77 -10.29 1.20 0.15
N VAL A 78 -10.27 -0.12 0.30
CA VAL A 78 -9.10 -0.84 0.83
C VAL A 78 -7.89 -0.68 -0.09
N GLN A 79 -8.07 -0.82 -1.41
CA GLN A 79 -7.04 -0.58 -2.42
C GLN A 79 -6.50 0.85 -2.33
N LYS A 80 -7.40 1.85 -2.32
CA LYS A 80 -6.99 3.26 -2.20
C LYS A 80 -6.22 3.53 -0.92
N TRP A 81 -6.69 3.02 0.21
CA TRP A 81 -6.00 3.18 1.49
C TRP A 81 -4.62 2.53 1.49
N PHE A 82 -4.51 1.31 0.94
CA PHE A 82 -3.24 0.60 0.84
C PHE A 82 -2.23 1.37 -0.02
N VAL A 83 -2.63 1.80 -1.21
CA VAL A 83 -1.79 2.61 -2.12
C VAL A 83 -1.37 3.91 -1.47
N LEU A 84 -2.30 4.67 -0.89
CA LEU A 84 -2.04 5.93 -0.19
C LEU A 84 -1.04 5.73 0.95
N SER A 85 -1.28 4.71 1.80
CA SER A 85 -0.43 4.43 2.96
C SER A 85 0.98 4.00 2.56
N THR A 86 1.11 3.22 1.47
CA THR A 86 2.39 2.81 0.90
C THR A 86 3.13 4.03 0.34
N LEU A 87 2.45 4.83 -0.48
CA LEU A 87 3.03 5.97 -1.16
C LEU A 87 3.51 7.08 -0.21
N THR A 88 2.80 7.27 0.89
CA THR A 88 3.11 8.31 1.90
C THR A 88 3.96 7.80 3.07
N GLY A 89 4.26 6.50 3.12
CA GLY A 89 4.99 5.89 4.24
C GLY A 89 4.25 5.99 5.58
N ARG A 90 2.91 5.99 5.56
CA ARG A 90 2.06 6.30 6.73
C ARG A 90 2.37 5.48 7.97
N TYR A 91 2.74 4.22 7.81
CA TYR A 91 3.01 3.28 8.91
C TYR A 91 4.50 2.90 9.05
N VAL A 92 5.40 3.75 8.54
CA VAL A 92 6.86 3.49 8.62
C VAL A 92 7.41 3.96 9.96
N SER A 93 7.02 5.16 10.41
CA SER A 93 7.47 5.72 11.70
C SER A 93 6.39 5.56 12.76
N SER A 94 6.73 4.91 13.90
CA SER A 94 5.81 4.67 15.02
C SER A 94 4.47 4.05 14.60
N PRO A 95 4.49 2.91 13.90
CA PRO A 95 3.29 2.34 13.26
C PRO A 95 2.15 2.11 14.25
N GLU A 96 2.42 1.57 15.43
CA GLU A 96 1.42 1.30 16.46
C GLU A 96 0.66 2.56 16.90
N SER A 97 1.38 3.66 17.10
CA SER A 97 0.77 4.94 17.50
C SER A 97 -0.10 5.52 16.40
N VAL A 98 0.36 5.44 15.14
CA VAL A 98 -0.39 5.93 13.98
C VAL A 98 -1.62 5.06 13.74
N MET A 99 -1.50 3.72 13.78
CA MET A 99 -2.63 2.79 13.68
C MET A 99 -3.66 3.02 14.77
N GLY A 100 -3.23 3.15 16.02
CA GLY A 100 -4.13 3.39 17.15
C GLY A 100 -4.88 4.71 17.02
N ARG A 101 -4.22 5.76 16.50
CA ARG A 101 -4.87 7.04 16.19
C ARG A 101 -5.89 6.87 15.06
N ASP A 102 -5.52 6.21 13.98
CA ASP A 102 -6.38 6.04 12.80
C ASP A 102 -7.63 5.23 13.16
N ILE A 103 -7.50 4.14 13.93
CA ILE A 103 -8.63 3.36 14.43
C ILE A 103 -9.57 4.23 15.26
N ARG A 104 -9.03 5.05 16.15
CA ARG A 104 -9.83 5.98 16.97
C ARG A 104 -10.58 7.00 16.11
N MET A 105 -9.91 7.63 15.16
CA MET A 105 -10.51 8.61 14.27
C MET A 105 -11.61 7.99 13.39
N ILE A 106 -11.39 6.77 12.89
CA ILE A 106 -12.41 6.01 12.15
C ILE A 106 -13.62 5.72 13.05
N ASN A 107 -13.41 5.35 14.32
CA ASN A 107 -14.51 5.11 15.26
C ASN A 107 -15.32 6.37 15.61
N GLU A 108 -14.65 7.52 15.72
CA GLU A 108 -15.27 8.79 16.10
C GLU A 108 -15.99 9.49 14.96
N ARG A 109 -15.47 9.37 13.72
CA ARG A 109 -15.92 10.21 12.58
C ARG A 109 -16.51 9.40 11.41
N GLY A 110 -16.44 8.08 11.47
CA GLY A 110 -16.68 7.19 10.33
C GLY A 110 -15.50 7.13 9.37
N PHE A 111 -15.42 6.02 8.63
CA PHE A 111 -14.32 5.79 7.71
C PHE A 111 -14.29 6.77 6.54
N LEU A 112 -15.44 7.03 5.90
CA LEU A 112 -15.49 7.86 4.69
C LEU A 112 -15.05 9.30 4.95
N ASN A 113 -15.45 9.88 6.08
CA ASN A 113 -15.04 11.23 6.46
C ASN A 113 -13.55 11.29 6.77
N PHE A 114 -13.06 10.33 7.55
CA PHE A 114 -11.64 10.20 7.87
C PHE A 114 -10.80 9.99 6.60
N PHE A 115 -11.23 9.10 5.70
CA PHE A 115 -10.53 8.84 4.44
C PHE A 115 -10.38 10.10 3.60
N ARG A 116 -11.47 10.86 3.38
CA ARG A 116 -11.44 12.11 2.60
C ARG A 116 -10.50 13.16 3.20
N GLU A 117 -10.53 13.29 4.53
CA GLU A 117 -9.64 14.22 5.25
C GLU A 117 -8.16 13.86 5.03
N ILE A 118 -7.81 12.57 5.18
CA ILE A 118 -6.44 12.10 4.98
C ILE A 118 -6.04 12.22 3.51
N GLU A 119 -6.86 11.73 2.57
CA GLU A 119 -6.59 11.80 1.13
C GLU A 119 -6.29 13.24 0.71
N SER A 120 -7.15 14.20 1.06
CA SER A 120 -6.96 15.62 0.70
C SER A 120 -5.74 16.25 1.36
N SER A 121 -5.41 15.84 2.58
CA SER A 121 -4.25 16.36 3.32
C SER A 121 -2.91 15.87 2.77
N VAL A 122 -2.80 14.57 2.46
CA VAL A 122 -1.51 13.98 2.08
C VAL A 122 -1.28 13.93 0.57
N LEU A 123 -2.35 13.85 -0.24
CA LEU A 123 -2.27 13.85 -1.71
C LEU A 123 -2.64 15.22 -2.29
N SER A 124 -2.08 16.27 -1.73
CA SER A 124 -2.27 17.65 -2.18
C SER A 124 -1.67 17.90 -3.58
N ASP A 125 -2.00 19.02 -4.19
CA ASP A 125 -1.38 19.48 -5.45
C ASP A 125 0.15 19.52 -5.37
N THR A 126 0.70 19.93 -4.21
CA THR A 126 2.14 19.96 -3.97
C THR A 126 2.73 18.55 -3.95
N PHE A 127 2.00 17.60 -3.38
CA PHE A 127 2.42 16.19 -3.41
C PHE A 127 2.57 15.70 -4.86
N TRP A 128 1.56 15.89 -5.69
CA TRP A 128 1.56 15.40 -7.07
C TRP A 128 2.57 16.11 -7.98
N LYS A 129 2.72 17.43 -7.82
CA LYS A 129 3.56 18.24 -8.72
C LYS A 129 5.03 18.29 -8.30
N ILE A 130 5.33 18.08 -7.03
CA ILE A 130 6.70 18.25 -6.49
C ILE A 130 7.17 17.00 -5.78
N THR A 131 6.46 16.54 -4.73
CA THR A 131 6.96 15.49 -3.84
C THR A 131 7.06 14.14 -4.54
N LEU A 132 6.03 13.74 -5.27
CA LEU A 132 6.03 12.45 -5.98
C LEU A 132 7.09 12.39 -7.09
N PRO A 133 7.23 13.40 -7.99
CA PRO A 133 8.33 13.43 -8.96
C PRO A 133 9.70 13.30 -8.29
N GLN A 134 9.98 14.05 -7.22
CA GLN A 134 11.23 13.95 -6.48
C GLN A 134 11.45 12.55 -5.87
N ASN A 135 10.40 11.91 -5.35
CA ASN A 135 10.48 10.55 -4.82
C ASN A 135 10.73 9.51 -5.92
N LEU A 136 10.28 9.76 -7.15
CA LEU A 136 10.51 8.90 -8.31
C LEU A 136 11.91 9.07 -8.91
N GLU A 137 12.60 10.20 -8.66
CA GLU A 137 14.02 10.38 -9.00
C GLU A 137 14.96 9.54 -8.10
N THR A 138 14.44 8.53 -7.45
CA THR A 138 15.19 7.64 -6.56
C THR A 138 16.09 6.69 -7.35
N THR A 139 17.25 6.39 -6.78
CA THR A 139 18.15 5.34 -7.27
C THR A 139 17.90 3.98 -6.62
N SER A 140 16.92 3.91 -5.70
CA SER A 140 16.61 2.71 -4.95
C SER A 140 15.44 1.95 -5.58
N PRO A 141 15.64 0.70 -6.02
CA PRO A 141 14.58 -0.14 -6.52
C PRO A 141 13.56 -0.53 -5.43
N ASN A 142 13.90 -0.31 -4.16
CA ASN A 142 13.05 -0.60 -3.00
C ASN A 142 12.29 0.64 -2.49
N SER A 143 12.29 1.73 -3.25
CA SER A 143 11.54 2.93 -2.89
C SER A 143 10.02 2.67 -2.92
N PRO A 144 9.25 3.07 -1.89
CA PRO A 144 7.79 2.94 -1.90
C PRO A 144 7.14 3.61 -3.13
N ALA A 145 7.62 4.78 -3.53
CA ALA A 145 7.13 5.48 -4.72
C ALA A 145 7.38 4.67 -6.00
N PHE A 146 8.56 4.04 -6.12
CA PHE A 146 8.88 3.19 -7.26
C PHE A 146 8.03 1.91 -7.28
N HIS A 147 7.76 1.29 -6.13
CA HIS A 147 6.86 0.13 -6.06
C HIS A 147 5.42 0.47 -6.43
N VAL A 148 4.92 1.64 -5.98
CA VAL A 148 3.60 2.12 -6.40
C VAL A 148 3.57 2.43 -7.90
N PHE A 149 4.64 3.00 -8.46
CA PHE A 149 4.77 3.21 -9.91
C PHE A 149 4.70 1.88 -10.69
N LEU A 150 5.43 0.85 -10.26
CA LEU A 150 5.36 -0.47 -10.87
C LEU A 150 3.97 -1.11 -10.73
N ALA A 151 3.35 -0.99 -9.55
CA ALA A 151 1.99 -1.47 -9.32
C ALA A 151 0.98 -0.75 -10.24
N ALA A 152 1.13 0.56 -10.46
CA ALA A 152 0.30 1.31 -11.39
C ALA A 152 0.45 0.81 -12.84
N GLN A 153 1.68 0.51 -13.27
CA GLN A 153 1.91 -0.07 -14.61
C GLN A 153 1.26 -1.46 -14.76
N ILE A 154 1.27 -2.28 -13.69
CA ILE A 154 0.57 -3.57 -13.69
C ILE A 154 -0.94 -3.36 -13.74
N TYR A 155 -1.46 -2.43 -12.95
CA TYR A 155 -2.89 -2.09 -12.91
C TYR A 155 -3.41 -1.62 -14.28
N GLU A 156 -2.63 -0.81 -14.99
CA GLU A 156 -2.94 -0.30 -16.33
C GLU A 156 -2.61 -1.29 -17.45
N ASN A 157 -2.17 -2.52 -17.12
CA ASN A 157 -1.75 -3.53 -18.10
C ASN A 157 -0.71 -3.01 -19.11
N CYS A 158 0.29 -2.28 -18.62
CA CYS A 158 1.35 -1.74 -19.45
C CYS A 158 2.24 -2.85 -20.04
N SER A 159 2.59 -2.70 -21.32
CA SER A 159 3.55 -3.56 -21.99
C SER A 159 4.99 -3.16 -21.66
N SER A 160 5.89 -4.13 -21.72
CA SER A 160 7.33 -3.89 -21.59
C SER A 160 7.84 -2.97 -22.71
N LEU A 161 8.77 -2.06 -22.37
CA LEU A 161 9.36 -1.12 -23.31
C LEU A 161 10.18 -1.82 -24.41
N PHE A 162 10.88 -2.90 -24.09
CA PHE A 162 11.83 -3.57 -24.98
C PHE A 162 11.42 -4.99 -25.43
N MET A 163 10.35 -5.53 -24.85
CA MET A 163 9.90 -6.90 -25.15
C MET A 163 8.47 -6.90 -25.65
N HIS A 164 8.33 -6.92 -26.98
CA HIS A 164 7.01 -6.96 -27.61
C HIS A 164 6.18 -8.16 -27.13
N GLY A 165 4.93 -7.91 -26.75
CA GLY A 165 4.00 -8.94 -26.31
C GLY A 165 4.21 -9.42 -24.86
N THR A 166 5.15 -8.81 -24.12
CA THR A 166 5.38 -9.11 -22.69
C THR A 166 4.84 -7.98 -21.83
N MET A 167 4.06 -8.32 -20.82
CA MET A 167 3.51 -7.35 -19.88
C MET A 167 4.48 -7.08 -18.74
N ILE A 168 4.37 -5.90 -18.12
CA ILE A 168 5.16 -5.56 -16.93
C ILE A 168 4.87 -6.54 -15.78
N SER A 169 3.61 -7.01 -15.63
CA SER A 169 3.23 -8.05 -14.66
C SER A 169 4.07 -9.32 -14.82
N ASP A 170 4.29 -9.78 -16.06
CA ASP A 170 5.06 -11.01 -16.33
C ASP A 170 6.52 -10.84 -15.92
N LEU A 171 7.13 -9.70 -16.25
CA LEU A 171 8.52 -9.40 -15.91
C LEU A 171 8.74 -9.31 -14.40
N ILE A 172 7.79 -8.72 -13.68
CA ILE A 172 7.88 -8.58 -12.22
C ILE A 172 7.72 -9.93 -11.53
N CYS A 173 6.86 -10.81 -12.01
CA CYS A 173 6.65 -12.14 -11.45
C CYS A 173 7.83 -13.11 -11.72
N ILE A 174 8.53 -12.96 -12.84
CA ILE A 174 9.64 -13.85 -13.25
C ILE A 174 10.98 -13.46 -12.63
N SER A 175 11.03 -12.53 -11.65
CA SER A 175 12.28 -12.09 -11.02
C SER A 175 13.29 -11.47 -11.99
N GLY A 176 12.80 -10.74 -12.99
CA GLY A 176 13.67 -9.98 -13.88
C GLY A 176 14.48 -8.92 -13.13
N ASP A 177 15.76 -8.81 -13.47
CA ASP A 177 16.58 -7.70 -12.98
C ASP A 177 16.10 -6.37 -13.57
N VAL A 178 16.19 -5.31 -12.77
CA VAL A 178 16.00 -3.96 -13.26
C VAL A 178 17.26 -3.57 -14.04
N HIS A 179 17.14 -3.48 -15.36
CA HIS A 179 18.26 -3.10 -16.21
C HIS A 179 18.27 -1.60 -16.48
N HIS A 180 19.47 -1.06 -16.61
CA HIS A 180 19.65 0.31 -17.10
C HIS A 180 19.29 0.35 -18.59
N ILE A 181 18.60 1.42 -19.04
CA ILE A 181 18.30 1.65 -20.46
C ILE A 181 19.58 1.73 -21.25
N PHE A 182 20.61 2.39 -20.71
CA PHE A 182 21.93 2.47 -21.29
C PHE A 182 22.94 1.63 -20.51
N PRO A 183 23.84 0.89 -21.16
CA PRO A 183 24.89 0.16 -20.47
C PRO A 183 25.73 1.08 -19.57
N LYS A 184 26.00 0.66 -18.35
CA LYS A 184 26.76 1.42 -17.34
C LYS A 184 28.15 1.88 -17.85
N ALA A 185 28.81 1.03 -18.67
CA ALA A 185 30.09 1.36 -19.28
C ALA A 185 29.93 2.52 -20.28
N TYR A 186 28.87 2.52 -21.08
CA TYR A 186 28.56 3.61 -22.02
C TYR A 186 28.34 4.94 -21.27
N LEU A 187 27.53 4.92 -20.20
CA LEU A 187 27.25 6.12 -19.39
C LEU A 187 28.52 6.71 -18.80
N LYS A 188 29.40 5.86 -18.22
CA LYS A 188 30.70 6.29 -17.68
C LYS A 188 31.58 6.92 -18.74
N ASN A 189 31.68 6.32 -19.92
CA ASN A 189 32.51 6.86 -21.02
C ASN A 189 31.95 8.19 -21.56
N ASN A 190 30.71 8.53 -21.27
CA ASN A 190 30.05 9.78 -21.63
C ASN A 190 29.92 10.77 -20.45
N GLY A 191 30.74 10.61 -19.39
CA GLY A 191 30.81 11.55 -18.27
C GLY A 191 29.73 11.36 -17.20
N ILE A 192 28.96 10.27 -17.24
CA ILE A 192 27.98 9.88 -16.22
C ILE A 192 28.60 8.78 -15.38
N ASP A 193 29.48 9.15 -14.45
CA ASP A 193 30.31 8.21 -13.69
C ASP A 193 29.84 7.94 -12.26
N SER A 194 28.97 8.78 -11.70
CA SER A 194 28.47 8.61 -10.34
C SER A 194 27.25 7.67 -10.28
N ARG A 195 27.20 6.83 -9.23
CA ARG A 195 26.11 5.86 -9.02
C ARG A 195 24.73 6.56 -9.00
N GLY A 196 24.63 7.73 -8.38
CA GLY A 196 23.38 8.49 -8.32
C GLY A 196 22.89 8.93 -9.70
N LYS A 197 23.79 9.26 -10.63
CA LYS A 197 23.45 9.71 -11.98
C LYS A 197 23.09 8.54 -12.92
N TYR A 198 23.93 7.49 -12.98
CA TYR A 198 23.67 6.40 -13.93
C TYR A 198 22.53 5.46 -13.53
N ASN A 199 22.07 5.51 -12.28
CA ASN A 199 20.88 4.76 -11.86
C ASN A 199 19.56 5.49 -12.20
N GLN A 200 19.61 6.72 -12.68
CA GLN A 200 18.45 7.52 -13.09
C GLN A 200 18.22 7.52 -14.61
N VAL A 201 19.04 6.80 -15.37
CA VAL A 201 19.05 6.84 -16.85
C VAL A 201 18.67 5.50 -17.47
#